data_b22ce7fc5676580a1f730b78daafa04d
#
_entry.id   b22ce7fc5676580a1f730b78daafa04d
#
_cell.length_a   1.000
_cell.length_b   1.000
_cell.length_c   1.000
_cell.angle_alpha   90.00
_cell.angle_beta   90.00
_cell.angle_gamma   90.00
#
_symmetry.space_group_name_H-M   'P 1'
#
loop_
_entity.id
_entity.type
_entity.pdbx_description
1 polymer ?
#
loop_
_entity_poly.entity_id
_entity_poly.type
_entity_poly.pdbx_seq_one_letter_code
_entity_poly.pdbx_strand_id
1 'polypeptide(L)'
;LQFDALWLLGGAHAPADRAQVPWLDEELRLLRAFTAAHRPVIGLGFGALLLALAAGGEPQPDDGPYAYWTTAHATVAGAADPVAQAIDGRRVLVAASGRVTLPEGIAPLATDDDGRWILLRQGEACGLLFRPEMTPGMIEDTIMEEGRPLPEDIGEVLARARELWPEFRETTDRVIAALVAELDLMQERRKPPVFRIHAVSREQ
;
A
#
# COMPACT_ATOMS: atom_id res chain seq x y z
N LEU A 1 10.95 10.97 14.66
CA LEU A 1 9.59 10.83 14.15
C LEU A 1 8.60 10.95 15.30
N GLN A 2 7.54 11.75 15.12
CA GLN A 2 6.51 11.97 16.15
C GLN A 2 5.36 10.94 16.08
N PHE A 3 5.27 10.23 14.95
CA PHE A 3 4.20 9.28 14.64
C PHE A 3 4.68 7.85 14.77
N ASP A 4 3.78 6.95 15.13
CA ASP A 4 4.10 5.53 15.39
C ASP A 4 3.98 4.65 14.16
N ALA A 5 3.19 5.05 13.17
CA ALA A 5 3.04 4.36 11.88
C ALA A 5 2.78 5.34 10.75
N LEU A 6 2.98 4.92 9.51
CA LEU A 6 2.68 5.65 8.28
C LEU A 6 1.74 4.83 7.41
N TRP A 7 0.62 5.45 7.00
CA TRP A 7 -0.29 4.89 6.02
C TRP A 7 -0.26 5.72 4.75
N LEU A 8 0.09 5.07 3.63
CA LEU A 8 0.07 5.64 2.29
C LEU A 8 -1.12 5.05 1.54
N LEU A 9 -2.07 5.90 1.23
CA LEU A 9 -3.30 5.49 0.55
C LEU A 9 -3.12 5.51 -0.97
N GLY A 10 -4.15 5.06 -1.69
CA GLY A 10 -4.20 5.17 -3.14
C GLY A 10 -4.21 6.62 -3.63
N GLY A 11 -3.81 6.81 -4.88
CA GLY A 11 -3.79 8.11 -5.56
C GLY A 11 -4.00 7.93 -7.05
N ALA A 12 -4.19 9.06 -7.76
CA ALA A 12 -4.41 9.08 -9.21
C ALA A 12 -3.09 9.14 -10.01
N HIS A 13 -1.96 9.39 -9.34
CA HIS A 13 -0.65 9.51 -9.97
C HIS A 13 -0.01 8.15 -10.25
N ALA A 14 0.86 8.13 -11.26
CA ALA A 14 1.73 6.99 -11.55
C ALA A 14 3.13 7.23 -10.97
N PRO A 15 3.88 6.15 -10.65
CA PRO A 15 5.29 6.28 -10.23
C PRO A 15 6.18 6.97 -11.27
N ALA A 16 5.85 6.87 -12.55
CA ALA A 16 6.56 7.54 -13.65
C ALA A 16 6.40 9.07 -13.63
N ASP A 17 5.36 9.61 -12.97
CA ASP A 17 5.10 11.06 -12.89
C ASP A 17 6.07 11.80 -11.96
N ARG A 18 6.98 11.10 -11.32
CA ARG A 18 7.90 11.66 -10.30
C ARG A 18 8.58 12.94 -10.73
N ALA A 19 8.98 13.07 -12.00
CA ALA A 19 9.62 14.28 -12.51
C ALA A 19 8.65 15.48 -12.59
N GLN A 20 7.35 15.23 -12.65
CA GLN A 20 6.28 16.23 -12.84
C GLN A 20 5.56 16.53 -11.52
N VAL A 21 5.73 15.68 -10.51
CA VAL A 21 5.03 15.74 -9.23
C VAL A 21 6.04 15.89 -8.08
N PRO A 22 6.44 17.12 -7.72
CA PRO A 22 7.54 17.38 -6.78
C PRO A 22 7.35 16.79 -5.38
N TRP A 23 6.11 16.64 -4.90
CA TRP A 23 5.83 16.09 -3.58
C TRP A 23 6.11 14.57 -3.49
N LEU A 24 6.19 13.84 -4.61
CA LEU A 24 6.57 12.41 -4.60
C LEU A 24 7.96 12.18 -3.98
N ASP A 25 8.92 13.07 -4.22
CA ASP A 25 10.24 12.98 -3.60
C ASP A 25 10.19 13.17 -2.09
N GLU A 26 9.29 14.02 -1.61
CA GLU A 26 9.06 14.24 -0.18
C GLU A 26 8.46 12.97 0.45
N GLU A 27 7.44 12.37 -0.18
CA GLU A 27 6.83 11.13 0.30
C GLU A 27 7.84 9.98 0.31
N LEU A 28 8.64 9.81 -0.73
CA LEU A 28 9.70 8.80 -0.78
C LEU A 28 10.74 9.01 0.32
N ARG A 29 11.10 10.28 0.65
CA ARG A 29 11.99 10.59 1.77
C ARG A 29 11.37 10.22 3.12
N LEU A 30 10.10 10.57 3.32
CA LEU A 30 9.35 10.23 4.52
C LEU A 30 9.27 8.71 4.69
N LEU A 31 8.93 8.00 3.63
CA LEU A 31 8.83 6.54 3.58
C LEU A 31 10.15 5.88 4.00
N ARG A 32 11.26 6.28 3.38
CA ARG A 32 12.60 5.80 3.74
C ARG A 32 12.96 6.09 5.20
N ALA A 33 12.58 7.27 5.73
CA ALA A 33 12.81 7.62 7.11
C ALA A 33 12.03 6.72 8.09
N PHE A 34 10.79 6.36 7.79
CA PHE A 34 10.00 5.44 8.59
C PHE A 34 10.57 4.03 8.54
N THR A 35 10.89 3.53 7.34
CA THR A 35 11.50 2.22 7.15
C THR A 35 12.85 2.10 7.87
N ALA A 36 13.71 3.10 7.74
CA ALA A 36 15.01 3.15 8.44
C ALA A 36 14.87 3.22 9.97
N ALA A 37 13.79 3.80 10.46
CA ALA A 37 13.47 3.86 11.89
C ALA A 37 12.72 2.61 12.40
N HIS A 38 12.57 1.57 11.60
CA HIS A 38 11.80 0.36 11.91
C HIS A 38 10.39 0.70 12.42
N ARG A 39 9.72 1.67 11.77
CA ARG A 39 8.34 2.02 12.07
C ARG A 39 7.42 1.37 11.06
N PRO A 40 6.23 0.91 11.47
CA PRO A 40 5.26 0.36 10.55
C PRO A 40 4.91 1.31 9.42
N VAL A 41 4.94 0.77 8.20
CA VAL A 41 4.48 1.46 7.00
C VAL A 41 3.48 0.55 6.29
N ILE A 42 2.33 1.09 5.94
CA ILE A 42 1.32 0.38 5.15
C ILE A 42 1.05 1.21 3.90
N GLY A 43 1.34 0.63 2.74
CA GLY A 43 1.04 1.23 1.45
C GLY A 43 -0.11 0.49 0.76
N LEU A 44 -1.15 1.22 0.33
CA LEU A 44 -2.30 0.68 -0.39
C LEU A 44 -2.34 1.22 -1.81
N GLY A 45 -2.50 0.36 -2.81
CA GLY A 45 -2.53 0.75 -4.21
C GLY A 45 -1.29 1.55 -4.60
N PHE A 46 -1.45 2.85 -4.93
CA PHE A 46 -0.32 3.74 -5.24
C PHE A 46 0.72 3.80 -4.10
N GLY A 47 0.29 3.77 -2.83
CA GLY A 47 1.20 3.71 -1.70
C GLY A 47 2.09 2.46 -1.70
N ALA A 48 1.60 1.32 -2.20
CA ALA A 48 2.41 0.11 -2.38
C ALA A 48 3.46 0.28 -3.49
N LEU A 49 3.11 0.98 -4.58
CA LEU A 49 4.06 1.33 -5.64
C LEU A 49 5.16 2.24 -5.13
N LEU A 50 4.83 3.24 -4.30
CA LEU A 50 5.83 4.11 -3.65
C LEU A 50 6.74 3.33 -2.71
N LEU A 51 6.21 2.33 -1.99
CA LEU A 51 7.01 1.46 -1.16
C LEU A 51 8.01 0.65 -1.98
N ALA A 52 7.57 0.08 -3.11
CA ALA A 52 8.44 -0.64 -4.04
C ALA A 52 9.54 0.27 -4.60
N LEU A 53 9.21 1.53 -4.97
CA LEU A 53 10.20 2.53 -5.41
C LEU A 53 11.20 2.89 -4.30
N ALA A 54 10.72 3.10 -3.06
CA ALA A 54 11.58 3.40 -1.93
C ALA A 54 12.57 2.29 -1.63
N ALA A 55 12.16 1.04 -1.89
CA ALA A 55 12.97 -0.16 -1.78
C ALA A 55 14.01 -0.33 -2.91
N GLY A 56 13.96 0.51 -3.94
CA GLY A 56 14.88 0.46 -5.09
C GLY A 56 14.26 -0.16 -6.34
N GLY A 57 12.95 -0.36 -6.37
CA GLY A 57 12.22 -0.77 -7.57
C GLY A 57 12.26 0.31 -8.64
N GLU A 58 12.01 -0.10 -9.89
CA GLU A 58 12.02 0.80 -11.04
C GLU A 58 10.61 1.01 -11.59
N PRO A 59 10.20 2.27 -11.89
CA PRO A 59 8.92 2.52 -12.51
C PRO A 59 8.91 1.97 -13.92
N GLN A 60 7.83 1.31 -14.30
CA GLN A 60 7.58 0.90 -15.69
C GLN A 60 6.89 2.05 -16.46
N PRO A 61 6.92 2.02 -17.80
CA PRO A 61 6.11 2.93 -18.60
C PRO A 61 4.67 2.91 -18.11
N ASP A 62 4.05 4.10 -18.06
CA ASP A 62 2.68 4.22 -17.60
C ASP A 62 1.71 3.89 -18.74
N ASP A 63 0.92 2.84 -18.53
CA ASP A 63 -0.14 2.41 -19.43
C ASP A 63 -1.50 3.03 -19.03
N GLY A 64 -1.48 3.99 -18.11
CA GLY A 64 -2.68 4.63 -17.55
C GLY A 64 -3.24 3.91 -16.32
N PRO A 65 -4.41 4.35 -15.84
CA PRO A 65 -5.09 3.74 -14.71
C PRO A 65 -5.65 2.36 -15.09
N TYR A 66 -5.55 1.43 -14.14
CA TYR A 66 -6.14 0.10 -14.26
C TYR A 66 -6.89 -0.27 -12.99
N ALA A 67 -7.95 -1.08 -13.16
CA ALA A 67 -8.65 -1.74 -12.08
C ALA A 67 -9.14 -3.10 -12.56
N TYR A 68 -8.94 -4.15 -11.78
CA TYR A 68 -9.40 -5.49 -12.11
C TYR A 68 -9.54 -6.38 -10.88
N TRP A 69 -10.44 -7.35 -10.99
CA TRP A 69 -10.59 -8.41 -10.00
C TRP A 69 -9.69 -9.59 -10.37
N THR A 70 -8.97 -10.10 -9.39
CA THR A 70 -8.09 -11.25 -9.56
C THR A 70 -8.17 -12.17 -8.34
N THR A 71 -7.72 -13.42 -8.48
CA THR A 71 -7.45 -14.28 -7.34
C THR A 71 -6.03 -13.99 -6.84
N ALA A 72 -5.87 -13.82 -5.54
CA ALA A 72 -4.56 -13.69 -4.92
C ALA A 72 -3.94 -15.08 -4.70
N HIS A 73 -2.65 -15.21 -5.00
CA HIS A 73 -1.88 -16.43 -4.81
C HIS A 73 -0.67 -16.15 -3.93
N ALA A 74 -0.64 -16.73 -2.74
CA ALA A 74 0.54 -16.65 -1.87
C ALA A 74 1.72 -17.37 -2.55
N THR A 75 2.87 -16.71 -2.56
CA THR A 75 4.12 -17.29 -3.09
C THR A 75 4.81 -18.16 -2.04
N VAL A 76 5.90 -18.82 -2.42
CA VAL A 76 6.75 -19.53 -1.46
C VAL A 76 7.27 -18.57 -0.37
N ALA A 77 7.61 -17.32 -0.74
CA ALA A 77 8.05 -16.31 0.22
C ALA A 77 6.92 -15.85 1.15
N GLY A 78 5.67 -15.89 0.68
CA GLY A 78 4.47 -15.53 1.45
C GLY A 78 3.87 -16.68 2.27
N ALA A 79 4.39 -17.89 2.16
CA ALA A 79 3.79 -19.07 2.80
C ALA A 79 3.65 -18.98 4.34
N ALA A 80 4.52 -18.20 4.99
CA ALA A 80 4.47 -17.96 6.43
C ALA A 80 3.99 -16.55 6.81
N ASP A 81 3.69 -15.68 5.83
CA ASP A 81 3.23 -14.32 6.09
C ASP A 81 1.73 -14.27 6.35
N PRO A 82 1.26 -13.76 7.52
CA PRO A 82 -0.15 -13.77 7.88
C PRO A 82 -1.03 -12.97 6.91
N VAL A 83 -0.52 -11.88 6.30
CA VAL A 83 -1.27 -11.07 5.34
C VAL A 83 -1.41 -11.81 4.02
N ALA A 84 -0.35 -12.47 3.53
CA ALA A 84 -0.40 -13.29 2.35
C ALA A 84 -1.39 -14.46 2.53
N GLN A 85 -1.38 -15.11 3.69
CA GLN A 85 -2.30 -16.19 4.01
C GLN A 85 -3.76 -15.72 4.15
N ALA A 86 -3.97 -14.48 4.57
CA ALA A 86 -5.32 -13.91 4.68
C ALA A 86 -6.00 -13.74 3.32
N ILE A 87 -5.22 -13.63 2.23
CA ILE A 87 -5.72 -13.39 0.86
C ILE A 87 -5.56 -14.60 -0.07
N ASP A 88 -4.82 -15.63 0.32
CA ASP A 88 -4.55 -16.79 -0.53
C ASP A 88 -5.83 -17.45 -1.02
N GLY A 89 -5.95 -17.63 -2.34
CA GLY A 89 -7.14 -18.18 -3.00
C GLY A 89 -8.37 -17.26 -2.98
N ARG A 90 -8.25 -15.99 -2.52
CA ARG A 90 -9.37 -15.05 -2.42
C ARG A 90 -9.39 -14.03 -3.53
N ARG A 91 -10.60 -13.55 -3.82
CA ARG A 91 -10.77 -12.46 -4.80
C ARG A 91 -10.39 -11.13 -4.17
N VAL A 92 -9.53 -10.39 -4.86
CA VAL A 92 -9.07 -9.05 -4.46
C VAL A 92 -9.23 -8.06 -5.61
N LEU A 93 -9.44 -6.79 -5.28
CA LEU A 93 -9.50 -5.70 -6.25
C LEU A 93 -8.14 -5.03 -6.33
N VAL A 94 -7.50 -5.10 -7.48
CA VAL A 94 -6.26 -4.34 -7.77
C VAL A 94 -6.64 -3.08 -8.52
N ALA A 95 -6.21 -1.91 -8.03
CA ALA A 95 -6.47 -0.63 -8.70
C ALA A 95 -5.35 0.37 -8.42
N ALA A 96 -4.69 0.85 -9.48
CA ALA A 96 -3.62 1.84 -9.42
C ALA A 96 -3.41 2.49 -10.80
N SER A 97 -2.43 3.41 -10.90
CA SER A 97 -1.86 3.88 -12.16
C SER A 97 -0.36 3.58 -12.19
N GLY A 98 0.10 3.07 -13.33
CA GLY A 98 1.48 2.65 -13.51
C GLY A 98 1.88 1.41 -12.72
N ARG A 99 3.09 0.95 -12.95
CA ARG A 99 3.65 -0.27 -12.34
C ARG A 99 5.08 -0.01 -11.87
N VAL A 100 5.54 -0.86 -10.96
CA VAL A 100 6.92 -0.86 -10.45
C VAL A 100 7.46 -2.28 -10.48
N THR A 101 8.65 -2.48 -11.03
CA THR A 101 9.39 -3.74 -10.92
C THR A 101 9.99 -3.83 -9.53
N LEU A 102 9.85 -4.97 -8.86
CA LEU A 102 10.51 -5.17 -7.57
C LEU A 102 12.03 -5.26 -7.77
N PRO A 103 12.83 -4.70 -6.83
CA PRO A 103 14.28 -4.79 -6.91
C PRO A 103 14.75 -6.23 -6.66
N GLU A 104 15.95 -6.53 -7.14
CA GLU A 104 16.59 -7.81 -6.87
C GLU A 104 16.68 -8.09 -5.36
N GLY A 105 16.33 -9.30 -4.95
CA GLY A 105 16.33 -9.72 -3.54
C GLY A 105 15.04 -9.47 -2.78
N ILE A 106 14.05 -8.77 -3.36
CA ILE A 106 12.69 -8.66 -2.79
C ILE A 106 11.74 -9.59 -3.57
N ALA A 107 11.39 -10.71 -2.94
CA ALA A 107 10.39 -11.60 -3.49
C ALA A 107 8.98 -11.11 -3.12
N PRO A 108 8.00 -11.14 -4.06
CA PRO A 108 6.62 -10.87 -3.73
C PRO A 108 6.08 -11.92 -2.77
N LEU A 109 5.25 -11.51 -1.82
CA LEU A 109 4.56 -12.42 -0.90
C LEU A 109 3.29 -13.00 -1.51
N ALA A 110 2.63 -12.26 -2.40
CA ALA A 110 1.52 -12.75 -3.20
C ALA A 110 1.52 -12.15 -4.60
N THR A 111 0.97 -12.90 -5.56
CA THR A 111 0.79 -12.51 -6.95
C THR A 111 -0.67 -12.59 -7.37
N ASP A 112 -1.02 -11.94 -8.48
CA ASP A 112 -2.29 -12.09 -9.17
C ASP A 112 -2.29 -13.33 -10.08
N ASP A 113 -3.41 -13.56 -10.81
CA ASP A 113 -3.58 -14.67 -11.75
C ASP A 113 -2.56 -14.64 -12.91
N ASP A 114 -1.97 -13.47 -13.22
CA ASP A 114 -0.93 -13.29 -14.25
C ASP A 114 0.51 -13.39 -13.69
N GLY A 115 0.65 -13.67 -12.40
CA GLY A 115 1.96 -13.75 -11.72
C GLY A 115 2.58 -12.38 -11.39
N ARG A 116 1.83 -11.27 -11.50
CA ARG A 116 2.29 -9.94 -11.10
C ARG A 116 2.18 -9.80 -9.59
N TRP A 117 3.15 -9.10 -8.97
CA TRP A 117 3.12 -8.89 -7.54
C TRP A 117 1.94 -8.02 -7.10
N ILE A 118 1.28 -8.40 -6.02
CA ILE A 118 0.19 -7.66 -5.39
C ILE A 118 0.40 -7.44 -3.89
N LEU A 119 1.39 -8.13 -3.30
CA LEU A 119 1.77 -7.98 -1.91
C LEU A 119 3.29 -8.07 -1.78
N LEU A 120 3.88 -7.11 -1.10
CA LEU A 120 5.30 -7.10 -0.73
C LEU A 120 5.48 -6.73 0.73
N ARG A 121 6.61 -7.17 1.32
CA ARG A 121 7.03 -6.75 2.65
C ARG A 121 8.52 -6.46 2.67
N GLN A 122 8.89 -5.41 3.39
CA GLN A 122 10.27 -5.06 3.69
C GLN A 122 10.37 -4.65 5.17
N GLY A 123 10.77 -5.58 6.02
CA GLY A 123 10.74 -5.37 7.47
C GLY A 123 9.33 -5.03 7.96
N GLU A 124 9.19 -3.89 8.65
CA GLU A 124 7.92 -3.39 9.17
C GLU A 124 7.07 -2.66 8.10
N ALA A 125 7.50 -2.67 6.84
CA ALA A 125 6.75 -2.05 5.76
C ALA A 125 6.03 -3.10 4.91
N CYS A 126 4.72 -2.91 4.72
CA CYS A 126 3.83 -3.80 3.98
C CYS A 126 3.13 -3.04 2.86
N GLY A 127 3.31 -3.47 1.62
CA GLY A 127 2.69 -2.86 0.44
C GLY A 127 1.65 -3.79 -0.18
N LEU A 128 0.40 -3.34 -0.20
CA LEU A 128 -0.75 -4.01 -0.78
C LEU A 128 -1.14 -3.27 -2.06
N LEU A 129 -0.86 -3.85 -3.22
CA LEU A 129 -1.26 -3.26 -4.50
C LEU A 129 -2.77 -3.40 -4.71
N PHE A 130 -3.38 -4.43 -4.12
CA PHE A 130 -4.83 -4.52 -4.02
C PHE A 130 -5.39 -3.52 -3.00
N ARG A 131 -6.69 -3.21 -3.11
CA ARG A 131 -7.36 -2.13 -2.41
C ARG A 131 -8.41 -2.66 -1.44
N PRO A 132 -8.02 -3.19 -0.25
CA PRO A 132 -8.96 -3.76 0.70
C PRO A 132 -9.98 -2.74 1.23
N GLU A 133 -9.64 -1.45 1.20
CA GLU A 133 -10.51 -0.37 1.66
C GLU A 133 -11.61 0.01 0.66
N MET A 134 -11.51 -0.44 -0.61
CA MET A 134 -12.35 0.06 -1.69
C MET A 134 -13.74 -0.59 -1.71
N THR A 135 -14.75 0.19 -1.34
CA THR A 135 -16.15 -0.24 -1.38
C THR A 135 -16.77 0.02 -2.76
N PRO A 136 -17.90 -0.63 -3.12
CA PRO A 136 -18.65 -0.30 -4.33
C PRO A 136 -19.00 1.19 -4.42
N GLY A 137 -19.39 1.83 -3.30
CA GLY A 137 -19.67 3.27 -3.26
C GLY A 137 -18.44 4.13 -3.57
N MET A 138 -17.25 3.77 -3.09
CA MET A 138 -16.01 4.49 -3.42
C MET A 138 -15.64 4.35 -4.91
N ILE A 139 -15.97 3.22 -5.55
CA ILE A 139 -15.79 3.06 -7.00
C ILE A 139 -16.77 3.96 -7.74
N GLU A 140 -18.03 4.05 -7.29
CA GLU A 140 -19.05 4.97 -7.85
C GLU A 140 -18.59 6.42 -7.73
N ASP A 141 -18.11 6.84 -6.56
CA ASP A 141 -17.60 8.19 -6.33
C ASP A 141 -16.42 8.49 -7.25
N THR A 142 -15.53 7.52 -7.47
CA THR A 142 -14.40 7.66 -8.41
C THR A 142 -14.88 7.85 -9.85
N ILE A 143 -15.94 7.15 -10.27
CA ILE A 143 -16.52 7.29 -11.61
C ILE A 143 -17.15 8.68 -11.79
N MET A 144 -17.72 9.22 -10.73
CA MET A 144 -18.39 10.53 -10.76
C MET A 144 -17.42 11.72 -10.64
N GLU A 145 -16.14 11.49 -10.34
CA GLU A 145 -15.13 12.53 -10.22
C GLU A 145 -14.76 13.08 -11.62
N GLU A 146 -15.07 14.35 -11.87
CA GLU A 146 -14.79 14.99 -13.15
C GLU A 146 -13.29 15.13 -13.43
N GLY A 147 -12.90 14.80 -14.67
CA GLY A 147 -11.53 14.98 -15.15
C GLY A 147 -10.52 13.93 -14.66
N ARG A 148 -10.96 12.94 -13.90
CA ARG A 148 -10.12 11.83 -13.51
C ARG A 148 -10.07 10.77 -14.63
N PRO A 149 -8.86 10.36 -15.08
CA PRO A 149 -8.76 9.24 -16.01
C PRO A 149 -9.23 7.96 -15.32
N LEU A 150 -10.09 7.19 -16.01
CA LEU A 150 -10.66 5.95 -15.51
C LEU A 150 -10.17 4.76 -16.33
N PRO A 151 -10.07 3.56 -15.72
CA PRO A 151 -9.90 2.31 -16.45
C PRO A 151 -11.06 2.10 -17.43
N GLU A 152 -10.77 1.51 -18.61
CA GLU A 152 -11.80 1.25 -19.63
C GLU A 152 -12.96 0.41 -19.10
N ASP A 153 -12.66 -0.59 -18.26
CA ASP A 153 -13.62 -1.58 -17.75
C ASP A 153 -14.20 -1.21 -16.37
N ILE A 154 -14.11 0.05 -15.95
CA ILE A 154 -14.53 0.46 -14.59
C ILE A 154 -15.98 0.10 -14.25
N GLY A 155 -16.87 0.10 -15.27
CA GLY A 155 -18.26 -0.31 -15.10
C GLY A 155 -18.41 -1.79 -14.75
N GLU A 156 -17.63 -2.66 -15.37
CA GLU A 156 -17.61 -4.10 -15.05
C GLU A 156 -16.97 -4.34 -13.68
N VAL A 157 -15.93 -3.60 -13.34
CA VAL A 157 -15.30 -3.63 -12.02
C VAL A 157 -16.31 -3.29 -10.93
N LEU A 158 -17.14 -2.24 -11.13
CA LEU A 158 -18.20 -1.85 -10.19
C LEU A 158 -19.29 -2.92 -10.08
N ALA A 159 -19.76 -3.45 -11.21
CA ALA A 159 -20.78 -4.51 -11.20
C ALA A 159 -20.29 -5.72 -10.40
N ARG A 160 -19.05 -6.12 -10.63
CA ARG A 160 -18.40 -7.23 -9.93
C ARG A 160 -18.14 -6.92 -8.46
N ALA A 161 -17.82 -5.67 -8.12
CA ALA A 161 -17.66 -5.22 -6.73
C ALA A 161 -18.95 -5.42 -5.91
N ARG A 162 -20.11 -5.09 -6.49
CA ARG A 162 -21.40 -5.29 -5.84
C ARG A 162 -21.71 -6.78 -5.61
N GLU A 163 -21.40 -7.62 -6.60
CA GLU A 163 -21.59 -9.07 -6.52
C GLU A 163 -20.69 -9.71 -5.46
N LEU A 164 -19.40 -9.36 -5.47
CA LEU A 164 -18.37 -9.94 -4.59
C LEU A 164 -18.30 -9.28 -3.21
N TRP A 165 -19.08 -8.24 -2.95
CA TRP A 165 -18.95 -7.43 -1.73
C TRP A 165 -18.95 -8.24 -0.42
N PRO A 166 -19.82 -9.24 -0.22
CA PRO A 166 -19.83 -10.02 1.02
C PRO A 166 -18.50 -10.76 1.26
N GLU A 167 -17.97 -11.41 0.21
CA GLU A 167 -16.70 -12.14 0.28
C GLU A 167 -15.52 -11.18 0.43
N PHE A 168 -15.53 -10.09 -0.33
CA PHE A 168 -14.47 -9.09 -0.29
C PHE A 168 -14.38 -8.40 1.06
N ARG A 169 -15.50 -8.08 1.69
CA ARG A 169 -15.54 -7.53 3.04
C ARG A 169 -14.93 -8.49 4.07
N GLU A 170 -15.25 -9.77 4.00
CA GLU A 170 -14.63 -10.79 4.87
C GLU A 170 -13.11 -10.84 4.66
N THR A 171 -12.66 -10.77 3.40
CA THR A 171 -11.23 -10.73 3.05
C THR A 171 -10.57 -9.48 3.63
N THR A 172 -11.21 -8.31 3.51
CA THR A 172 -10.74 -7.05 4.11
C THR A 172 -10.57 -7.18 5.63
N ASP A 173 -11.57 -7.70 6.33
CA ASP A 173 -11.51 -7.86 7.79
C ASP A 173 -10.33 -8.76 8.20
N ARG A 174 -10.06 -9.83 7.46
CA ARG A 174 -8.91 -10.73 7.68
C ARG A 174 -7.58 -10.03 7.43
N VAL A 175 -7.47 -9.26 6.36
CA VAL A 175 -6.26 -8.49 6.02
C VAL A 175 -5.95 -7.46 7.11
N ILE A 176 -6.96 -6.71 7.54
CA ILE A 176 -6.78 -5.71 8.60
C ILE A 176 -6.37 -6.37 9.92
N ALA A 177 -7.01 -7.47 10.29
CA ALA A 177 -6.63 -8.22 11.49
C ALA A 177 -5.18 -8.72 11.43
N ALA A 178 -4.76 -9.27 10.27
CA ALA A 178 -3.39 -9.74 10.06
C ALA A 178 -2.38 -8.58 10.12
N LEU A 179 -2.66 -7.42 9.47
CA LEU A 179 -1.80 -6.23 9.53
C LEU A 179 -1.66 -5.69 10.95
N VAL A 180 -2.76 -5.59 11.69
CA VAL A 180 -2.75 -5.11 13.07
C VAL A 180 -1.90 -6.00 13.97
N ALA A 181 -2.04 -7.31 13.83
CA ALA A 181 -1.29 -8.28 14.61
C ALA A 181 0.20 -8.28 14.25
N GLU A 182 0.51 -8.35 12.95
CA GLU A 182 1.88 -8.49 12.44
C GLU A 182 2.73 -7.25 12.66
N LEU A 183 2.13 -6.06 12.58
CA LEU A 183 2.83 -4.78 12.74
C LEU A 183 2.70 -4.20 14.16
N ASP A 184 2.14 -4.96 15.11
CA ASP A 184 1.93 -4.53 16.50
C ASP A 184 1.26 -3.14 16.61
N LEU A 185 0.25 -2.87 15.76
CA LEU A 185 -0.35 -1.54 15.67
C LEU A 185 -1.16 -1.14 16.92
N MET A 186 -1.53 -2.11 17.75
CA MET A 186 -2.28 -1.87 19.00
C MET A 186 -1.36 -1.68 20.22
N GLN A 187 -0.04 -1.83 20.09
CA GLN A 187 0.87 -1.60 21.19
C GLN A 187 1.20 -0.11 21.35
N GLU A 188 1.06 0.40 22.58
CA GLU A 188 1.61 1.72 22.93
C GLU A 188 3.13 1.70 22.79
N ARG A 189 3.67 2.35 21.77
CA ARG A 189 5.10 2.53 21.61
C ARG A 189 5.56 3.60 22.60
N ARG A 190 6.52 3.27 23.48
CA ARG A 190 7.11 4.22 24.40
C ARG A 190 7.68 5.39 23.60
N LYS A 191 7.11 6.58 23.81
CA LYS A 191 7.70 7.82 23.29
C LYS A 191 9.09 7.96 23.89
N PRO A 192 10.13 8.23 23.07
CA PRO A 192 11.44 8.52 23.63
C PRO A 192 11.32 9.70 24.62
N PRO A 193 12.04 9.67 25.75
CA PRO A 193 11.97 10.73 26.73
C PRO A 193 12.33 12.06 26.07
N VAL A 194 11.44 13.04 26.16
CA VAL A 194 11.69 14.39 25.69
C VAL A 194 12.62 15.05 26.69
N PHE A 195 13.92 15.07 26.43
CA PHE A 195 14.87 15.82 27.24
C PHE A 195 14.64 17.32 26.96
N ARG A 196 14.00 18.03 27.92
CA ARG A 196 14.00 19.49 27.93
C ARG A 196 15.37 19.95 28.42
N ILE A 197 16.20 20.45 27.53
CA ILE A 197 17.43 21.15 27.91
C ILE A 197 17.00 22.50 28.48
N HIS A 198 17.00 22.62 29.80
CA HIS A 198 16.91 23.93 30.44
C HIS A 198 18.25 24.64 30.23
N ALA A 199 18.25 25.67 29.37
CA ALA A 199 19.37 26.59 29.28
C ALA A 199 19.44 27.34 30.63
N VAL A 200 20.49 27.06 31.41
CA VAL A 200 20.79 27.84 32.60
C VAL A 200 21.38 29.18 32.12
N SER A 201 20.56 30.23 32.20
CA SER A 201 21.07 31.61 32.00
C SER A 201 22.06 31.89 33.13
N ARG A 202 23.36 31.96 32.78
CA ARG A 202 24.36 32.57 33.66
C ARG A 202 24.15 34.08 33.63
N GLU A 203 23.48 34.61 34.61
CA GLU A 203 23.58 36.04 34.93
C GLU A 203 25.00 36.30 35.47
N GLN A 204 25.69 37.22 34.82
CA GLN A 204 26.88 37.91 35.35
C GLN A 204 26.46 39.27 35.89
#